data_a4d2b6eaa5915f8f162e69190c074eaf
#
_entry.id   a4d2b6eaa5915f8f162e69190c074eaf
#
_cell.length_a   1.000
_cell.length_b   1.000
_cell.length_c   1.000
_cell.angle_alpha   90.00
_cell.angle_beta   90.00
_cell.angle_gamma   90.00
#
_symmetry.space_group_name_H-M   'P 1'
#
loop_
_entity.id
_entity.type
_entity.pdbx_description
1 polymer ?
#
loop_
_entity_poly.entity_id
_entity_poly.type
_entity_poly.pdbx_seq_one_letter_code
_entity_poly.pdbx_strand_id
1 'polypeptide(L)'
;MDNAIFPNKFKAALAAHQVQIGCWCALANPISTEVLGLAGFDWLVLDAEHAPNDVTTLIPQLMALKGSSSAQVVRVPTNEPIIIKRMLDIGFYNFLVPFVETAEQAAQAVASTRYPPEGIRGVSVSHRGNMFGTVPDYFAQSNKNISILVQIESQTGVDNVEAIAATEGVDGVFVGPSDLAAALGHLGNAAHPEVQRAIQHIFASAKKHGKPSGILAPVEADARRYLEWGAAFVAVGSDLGVFRSATQKLADAFKK
;
A
#
# COMPACT_ATOMS: atom_id res chain seq x y z
N MET A 1 15.70 17.40 -14.89
CA MET A 1 14.87 16.66 -13.93
C MET A 1 14.76 15.25 -14.46
N ASP A 2 15.19 14.28 -13.69
CA ASP A 2 15.04 12.88 -14.07
C ASP A 2 13.55 12.51 -13.90
N ASN A 3 12.84 12.51 -15.02
CA ASN A 3 11.39 12.17 -15.08
C ASN A 3 11.20 10.68 -15.35
N ALA A 4 12.19 9.85 -15.06
CA ALA A 4 12.07 8.41 -15.26
C ALA A 4 11.02 7.84 -14.28
N ILE A 5 9.88 7.43 -14.82
CA ILE A 5 8.83 6.71 -14.08
C ILE A 5 9.36 5.31 -13.71
N PHE A 6 10.20 4.75 -14.53
CA PHE A 6 10.76 3.41 -14.43
C PHE A 6 12.30 3.46 -14.36
N PRO A 7 12.96 2.51 -13.65
CA PRO A 7 12.35 1.40 -12.92
C PRO A 7 11.66 1.83 -11.61
N ASN A 8 10.68 1.03 -11.15
CA ASN A 8 9.98 1.24 -9.89
C ASN A 8 10.92 0.95 -8.71
N LYS A 9 11.41 2.00 -8.05
CA LYS A 9 12.37 1.91 -6.95
C LYS A 9 11.82 1.21 -5.71
N PHE A 10 10.53 1.43 -5.40
CA PHE A 10 9.87 0.78 -4.25
C PHE A 10 9.76 -0.73 -4.48
N LYS A 11 9.30 -1.16 -5.65
CA LYS A 11 9.28 -2.57 -6.03
C LYS A 11 10.65 -3.22 -5.92
N ALA A 12 11.69 -2.53 -6.40
CA ALA A 12 13.07 -3.02 -6.32
C ALA A 12 13.56 -3.12 -4.86
N ALA A 13 13.27 -2.14 -4.01
CA ALA A 13 13.61 -2.15 -2.59
C ALA A 13 12.92 -3.30 -1.85
N LEU A 14 11.63 -3.55 -2.13
CA LEU A 14 10.89 -4.68 -1.58
C LEU A 14 11.50 -6.02 -2.01
N ALA A 15 11.80 -6.18 -3.29
CA ALA A 15 12.45 -7.40 -3.81
C ALA A 15 13.83 -7.65 -3.19
N ALA A 16 14.53 -6.59 -2.80
CA ALA A 16 15.83 -6.65 -2.10
C ALA A 16 15.67 -6.79 -0.57
N HIS A 17 14.44 -6.93 -0.04
CA HIS A 17 14.12 -6.96 1.39
C HIS A 17 14.69 -5.79 2.18
N GLN A 18 14.83 -4.62 1.54
CA GLN A 18 15.21 -3.39 2.21
C GLN A 18 14.05 -2.86 3.03
N VAL A 19 14.31 -2.53 4.30
CA VAL A 19 13.29 -1.95 5.19
C VAL A 19 12.82 -0.62 4.62
N GLN A 20 11.50 -0.46 4.53
CA GLN A 20 10.82 0.74 4.03
C GLN A 20 9.87 1.27 5.10
N ILE A 21 10.07 2.49 5.54
CA ILE A 21 9.22 3.16 6.53
C ILE A 21 8.26 4.10 5.82
N GLY A 22 6.97 3.91 6.08
CA GLY A 22 5.92 4.67 5.42
C GLY A 22 4.95 5.37 6.36
N CYS A 23 4.05 6.14 5.74
CA CYS A 23 2.96 6.81 6.45
C CYS A 23 1.67 6.80 5.62
N TRP A 24 0.53 6.89 6.30
CA TRP A 24 -0.80 6.92 5.70
C TRP A 24 -1.26 8.35 5.41
N CYS A 25 -1.79 8.61 4.22
CA CYS A 25 -2.47 9.85 3.83
C CYS A 25 -3.99 9.64 3.89
N ALA A 26 -4.59 9.94 5.02
CA ALA A 26 -6.01 9.74 5.29
C ALA A 26 -6.84 11.04 5.26
N LEU A 27 -6.20 12.22 5.21
CA LEU A 27 -6.90 13.50 5.17
C LEU A 27 -7.43 13.88 3.77
N ALA A 28 -7.07 13.11 2.74
CA ALA A 28 -7.47 13.37 1.34
C ALA A 28 -7.16 14.81 0.89
N ASN A 29 -6.07 15.38 1.37
CA ASN A 29 -5.73 16.78 1.15
C ASN A 29 -4.31 16.92 0.57
N PRO A 30 -4.11 17.63 -0.56
CA PRO A 30 -2.79 17.75 -1.20
C PRO A 30 -1.76 18.46 -0.32
N ILE A 31 -2.16 19.39 0.55
CA ILE A 31 -1.21 20.10 1.44
C ILE A 31 -0.67 19.15 2.51
N SER A 32 -1.54 18.36 3.17
CA SER A 32 -1.05 17.37 4.14
C SER A 32 -0.17 16.30 3.48
N THR A 33 -0.54 15.88 2.28
CA THR A 33 0.24 14.93 1.48
C THR A 33 1.62 15.50 1.10
N GLU A 34 1.70 16.79 0.72
CA GLU A 34 2.97 17.48 0.45
C GLU A 34 3.86 17.53 1.70
N VAL A 35 3.30 17.88 2.87
CA VAL A 35 4.03 17.89 4.15
C VAL A 35 4.62 16.50 4.44
N LEU A 36 3.85 15.43 4.27
CA LEU A 36 4.38 14.07 4.42
C LEU A 36 5.45 13.73 3.39
N GLY A 37 5.29 14.18 2.13
CA GLY A 37 6.27 13.99 1.06
C GLY A 37 7.63 14.65 1.31
N LEU A 38 7.67 15.67 2.18
CA LEU A 38 8.89 16.37 2.61
C LEU A 38 9.51 15.75 3.87
N ALA A 39 8.80 14.89 4.59
CA ALA A 39 9.25 14.32 5.86
C ALA A 39 10.31 13.21 5.72
N GLY A 40 10.52 12.69 4.50
CA GLY A 40 11.55 11.67 4.22
C GLY A 40 11.11 10.22 4.43
N PHE A 41 9.82 9.94 4.44
CA PHE A 41 9.30 8.56 4.39
C PHE A 41 9.69 7.88 3.07
N ASP A 42 9.98 6.59 3.11
CA ASP A 42 10.29 5.81 1.91
C ASP A 42 9.05 5.62 1.02
N TRP A 43 7.88 5.52 1.62
CA TRP A 43 6.61 5.37 0.92
C TRP A 43 5.43 6.01 1.66
N LEU A 44 4.40 6.40 0.89
CA LEU A 44 3.16 6.97 1.39
C LEU A 44 1.98 6.24 0.79
N VAL A 45 1.01 5.85 1.64
CA VAL A 45 -0.27 5.29 1.17
C VAL A 45 -1.29 6.39 1.04
N LEU A 46 -1.78 6.58 -0.18
CA LEU A 46 -2.95 7.39 -0.45
C LEU A 46 -4.17 6.46 -0.37
N ASP A 47 -4.93 6.61 0.69
CA ASP A 47 -6.00 5.68 1.02
C ASP A 47 -7.29 6.04 0.28
N ALA A 48 -7.80 5.12 -0.56
CA ALA A 48 -9.08 5.27 -1.24
C ALA A 48 -10.15 4.28 -0.74
N GLU A 49 -9.84 3.52 0.32
CA GLU A 49 -10.78 2.61 0.95
C GLU A 49 -11.51 3.29 2.13
N HIS A 50 -10.75 3.81 3.10
CA HIS A 50 -11.31 4.40 4.33
C HIS A 50 -11.13 5.91 4.45
N ALA A 51 -10.45 6.56 3.52
CA ALA A 51 -10.40 8.02 3.42
C ALA A 51 -11.32 8.52 2.30
N PRO A 52 -11.77 9.79 2.34
CA PRO A 52 -12.68 10.35 1.33
C PRO A 52 -11.95 10.66 0.01
N ASN A 53 -11.23 9.68 -0.52
CA ASN A 53 -10.49 9.76 -1.77
C ASN A 53 -11.21 9.06 -2.92
N ASP A 54 -11.19 9.72 -4.07
CA ASP A 54 -11.52 9.15 -5.35
C ASP A 54 -10.45 9.54 -6.40
N VAL A 55 -10.67 9.18 -7.66
CA VAL A 55 -9.75 9.51 -8.76
C VAL A 55 -9.47 11.01 -8.83
N THR A 56 -10.47 11.86 -8.57
CA THR A 56 -10.34 13.33 -8.71
C THR A 56 -9.58 13.95 -7.55
N THR A 57 -9.75 13.44 -6.35
CA THR A 57 -9.03 13.92 -5.14
C THR A 57 -7.58 13.39 -5.06
N LEU A 58 -7.31 12.23 -5.65
CA LEU A 58 -5.97 11.63 -5.69
C LEU A 58 -5.02 12.34 -6.67
N ILE A 59 -5.53 12.89 -7.79
CA ILE A 59 -4.69 13.59 -8.77
C ILE A 59 -3.92 14.77 -8.15
N PRO A 60 -4.54 15.73 -7.43
CA PRO A 60 -3.79 16.82 -6.81
C PRO A 60 -2.80 16.35 -5.72
N GLN A 61 -3.09 15.26 -5.02
CA GLN A 61 -2.14 14.68 -4.06
C GLN A 61 -0.92 14.08 -4.76
N LEU A 62 -1.11 13.37 -5.90
CA LEU A 62 0.00 12.93 -6.74
C LEU A 62 0.81 14.09 -7.34
N MET A 63 0.16 15.23 -7.62
CA MET A 63 0.85 16.45 -8.08
C MET A 63 1.69 17.06 -6.96
N ALA A 64 1.17 17.09 -5.73
CA ALA A 64 1.87 17.57 -4.53
C ALA A 64 3.12 16.72 -4.22
N LEU A 65 3.09 15.41 -4.50
CA LEU A 65 4.22 14.52 -4.32
C LEU A 65 5.23 14.54 -5.49
N LYS A 66 5.02 15.37 -6.51
CA LYS A 66 5.96 15.47 -7.62
C LYS A 66 7.28 16.06 -7.13
N GLY A 67 8.33 15.24 -7.18
CA GLY A 67 9.66 15.60 -6.66
C GLY A 67 9.95 15.09 -5.25
N SER A 68 8.97 14.51 -4.55
CA SER A 68 9.23 13.74 -3.33
C SER A 68 9.99 12.45 -3.65
N SER A 69 10.86 12.02 -2.72
CA SER A 69 11.51 10.71 -2.78
C SER A 69 10.61 9.57 -2.36
N SER A 70 9.50 9.86 -1.69
CA SER A 70 8.56 8.84 -1.20
C SER A 70 7.81 8.16 -2.36
N ALA A 71 7.81 6.85 -2.37
CA ALA A 71 6.99 6.08 -3.32
C ALA A 71 5.49 6.24 -3.01
N GLN A 72 4.69 6.51 -4.04
CA GLN A 72 3.24 6.64 -3.89
C GLN A 72 2.59 5.26 -4.04
N VAL A 73 1.93 4.80 -2.99
CA VAL A 73 1.12 3.58 -2.98
C VAL A 73 -0.35 3.99 -2.88
N VAL A 74 -1.23 3.42 -3.68
CA VAL A 74 -2.67 3.58 -3.48
C VAL A 74 -3.24 2.34 -2.82
N ARG A 75 -3.99 2.53 -1.74
CA ARG A 75 -4.92 1.50 -1.28
C ARG A 75 -6.23 1.68 -2.03
N VAL A 76 -6.54 0.72 -2.91
CA VAL A 76 -7.78 0.75 -3.69
C VAL A 76 -8.98 0.39 -2.79
N PRO A 77 -10.19 0.88 -3.08
CA PRO A 77 -11.36 0.57 -2.26
C PRO A 77 -11.81 -0.88 -2.38
N THR A 78 -11.46 -1.56 -3.47
CA THR A 78 -11.87 -2.94 -3.76
C THR A 78 -10.98 -3.54 -4.85
N ASN A 79 -10.91 -4.86 -4.89
CA ASN A 79 -10.18 -5.63 -5.92
C ASN A 79 -10.97 -5.68 -7.24
N GLU A 80 -11.23 -4.53 -7.84
CA GLU A 80 -12.03 -4.40 -9.06
C GLU A 80 -11.19 -3.89 -10.24
N PRO A 81 -11.18 -4.59 -11.40
CA PRO A 81 -10.35 -4.23 -12.56
C PRO A 81 -10.58 -2.81 -13.06
N ILE A 82 -11.82 -2.31 -12.99
CA ILE A 82 -12.17 -0.96 -13.44
C ILE A 82 -11.51 0.11 -12.56
N ILE A 83 -11.55 -0.07 -11.25
CA ILE A 83 -10.94 0.87 -10.29
C ILE A 83 -9.43 0.82 -10.41
N ILE A 84 -8.83 -0.37 -10.43
CA ILE A 84 -7.38 -0.56 -10.57
C ILE A 84 -6.88 0.13 -11.86
N LYS A 85 -7.55 -0.09 -13.00
CA LYS A 85 -7.21 0.58 -14.27
C LYS A 85 -7.24 2.11 -14.15
N ARG A 86 -8.27 2.69 -13.52
CA ARG A 86 -8.38 4.14 -13.33
C ARG A 86 -7.25 4.69 -12.46
N MET A 87 -6.84 3.96 -11.41
CA MET A 87 -5.71 4.35 -10.56
C MET A 87 -4.37 4.29 -11.32
N LEU A 88 -4.18 3.27 -12.18
CA LEU A 88 -3.02 3.18 -13.08
C LEU A 88 -2.97 4.37 -14.04
N ASP A 89 -4.11 4.74 -14.62
CA ASP A 89 -4.19 5.80 -15.63
C ASP A 89 -3.93 7.18 -15.03
N ILE A 90 -4.26 7.42 -13.75
CA ILE A 90 -3.86 8.67 -13.07
C ILE A 90 -2.41 8.66 -12.55
N GLY A 91 -1.70 7.53 -12.59
CA GLY A 91 -0.26 7.45 -12.39
C GLY A 91 0.21 6.77 -11.13
N PHE A 92 -0.59 5.89 -10.52
CA PHE A 92 -0.09 4.97 -9.52
C PHE A 92 0.60 3.77 -10.16
N TYR A 93 1.67 3.31 -9.53
CA TYR A 93 2.44 2.11 -9.92
C TYR A 93 2.59 1.12 -8.78
N ASN A 94 2.16 1.49 -7.56
CA ASN A 94 2.19 0.64 -6.38
C ASN A 94 0.78 0.56 -5.82
N PHE A 95 0.29 -0.66 -5.65
CA PHE A 95 -1.09 -0.94 -5.24
C PHE A 95 -1.09 -1.75 -3.95
N LEU A 96 -1.94 -1.35 -3.02
CA LEU A 96 -2.35 -2.13 -1.87
C LEU A 96 -3.81 -2.53 -2.10
N VAL A 97 -4.04 -3.84 -2.26
CA VAL A 97 -5.37 -4.40 -2.57
C VAL A 97 -5.94 -5.03 -1.32
N PRO A 98 -7.05 -4.49 -0.76
CA PRO A 98 -7.63 -4.97 0.49
C PRO A 98 -8.37 -6.29 0.32
N PHE A 99 -8.62 -6.98 1.41
CA PHE A 99 -9.47 -8.18 1.53
C PHE A 99 -9.17 -9.27 0.50
N VAL A 100 -7.88 -9.56 0.27
CA VAL A 100 -7.50 -10.68 -0.59
C VAL A 100 -7.49 -11.95 0.24
N GLU A 101 -8.41 -12.85 -0.08
CA GLU A 101 -8.70 -14.06 0.70
C GLU A 101 -8.30 -15.35 0.01
N THR A 102 -8.06 -15.31 -1.31
CA THR A 102 -7.69 -16.50 -2.11
C THR A 102 -6.61 -16.19 -3.15
N ALA A 103 -5.93 -17.23 -3.62
CA ALA A 103 -4.96 -17.13 -4.69
C ALA A 103 -5.58 -16.60 -6.01
N GLU A 104 -6.84 -16.93 -6.29
CA GLU A 104 -7.57 -16.43 -7.46
C GLU A 104 -7.82 -14.94 -7.37
N GLN A 105 -8.17 -14.42 -6.19
CA GLN A 105 -8.31 -12.98 -5.97
C GLN A 105 -6.97 -12.25 -6.11
N ALA A 106 -5.88 -12.85 -5.62
CA ALA A 106 -4.53 -12.32 -5.81
C ALA A 106 -4.14 -12.29 -7.30
N ALA A 107 -4.42 -13.37 -8.03
CA ALA A 107 -4.18 -13.44 -9.47
C ALA A 107 -5.03 -12.43 -10.25
N GLN A 108 -6.29 -12.22 -9.85
CA GLN A 108 -7.16 -11.17 -10.43
C GLN A 108 -6.56 -9.77 -10.22
N ALA A 109 -6.06 -9.46 -9.02
CA ALA A 109 -5.42 -8.17 -8.74
C ALA A 109 -4.22 -7.96 -9.67
N VAL A 110 -3.36 -8.97 -9.83
CA VAL A 110 -2.21 -8.93 -10.74
C VAL A 110 -2.66 -8.73 -12.19
N ALA A 111 -3.59 -9.55 -12.67
CA ALA A 111 -4.09 -9.48 -14.05
C ALA A 111 -4.71 -8.11 -14.38
N SER A 112 -5.39 -7.48 -13.40
CA SER A 112 -6.02 -6.17 -13.55
C SER A 112 -5.01 -5.04 -13.80
N THR A 113 -3.74 -5.24 -13.45
CA THR A 113 -2.68 -4.24 -13.63
C THR A 113 -1.84 -4.43 -14.88
N ARG A 114 -1.97 -5.58 -15.55
CA ARG A 114 -1.14 -5.93 -16.71
C ARG A 114 -1.90 -5.82 -18.02
N TYR A 115 -1.22 -5.31 -19.03
CA TYR A 115 -1.73 -5.32 -20.39
C TYR A 115 -1.75 -6.74 -20.98
N PRO A 116 -2.68 -7.04 -21.90
CA PRO A 116 -2.66 -8.28 -22.65
C PRO A 116 -1.31 -8.53 -23.36
N PRO A 117 -0.87 -9.76 -23.53
CA PRO A 117 -1.58 -11.01 -23.15
C PRO A 117 -1.38 -11.43 -21.69
N GLU A 118 -0.56 -10.74 -20.88
CA GLU A 118 -0.23 -11.08 -19.50
C GLU A 118 -1.36 -10.73 -18.50
N GLY A 119 -2.34 -9.93 -18.91
CA GLY A 119 -3.45 -9.51 -18.06
C GLY A 119 -4.64 -8.96 -18.86
N ILE A 120 -5.48 -8.19 -18.14
CA ILE A 120 -6.78 -7.69 -18.65
C ILE A 120 -6.91 -6.17 -18.60
N ARG A 121 -5.82 -5.43 -18.32
CA ARG A 121 -5.84 -3.97 -18.28
C ARG A 121 -6.24 -3.40 -19.63
N GLY A 122 -7.31 -2.59 -19.67
CA GLY A 122 -7.71 -1.86 -20.87
C GLY A 122 -6.65 -0.83 -21.30
N VAL A 123 -6.44 -0.69 -22.60
CA VAL A 123 -5.40 0.17 -23.17
C VAL A 123 -5.92 1.58 -23.42
N SER A 124 -5.20 2.58 -22.92
CA SER A 124 -5.30 3.97 -23.32
C SER A 124 -3.92 4.46 -23.79
N VAL A 125 -3.83 5.07 -24.94
CA VAL A 125 -2.54 5.51 -25.51
C VAL A 125 -2.02 6.80 -24.87
N SER A 126 -2.89 7.59 -24.25
CA SER A 126 -2.54 8.85 -23.61
C SER A 126 -3.31 9.02 -22.32
N HIS A 127 -2.60 8.97 -21.19
CA HIS A 127 -3.14 9.18 -19.86
C HIS A 127 -2.04 9.73 -18.92
N ARG A 128 -2.39 10.22 -17.73
CA ARG A 128 -1.45 10.84 -16.81
C ARG A 128 -0.30 9.88 -16.43
N GLY A 129 -0.60 8.59 -16.22
CA GLY A 129 0.40 7.58 -15.86
C GLY A 129 1.52 7.40 -16.89
N ASN A 130 1.27 7.63 -18.18
CA ASN A 130 2.32 7.60 -19.20
C ASN A 130 2.75 9.02 -19.64
N MET A 131 2.54 10.03 -18.75
CA MET A 131 2.82 11.44 -19.03
C MET A 131 2.20 11.91 -20.35
N PHE A 132 0.93 11.56 -20.56
CA PHE A 132 0.14 11.94 -21.74
C PHE A 132 0.74 11.42 -23.06
N GLY A 133 1.33 10.21 -23.03
CA GLY A 133 1.92 9.54 -24.19
C GLY A 133 3.37 9.93 -24.47
N THR A 134 4.04 10.63 -23.55
CA THR A 134 5.42 11.10 -23.77
C THR A 134 6.51 10.17 -23.19
N VAL A 135 6.13 9.13 -22.44
CA VAL A 135 7.09 8.16 -21.89
C VAL A 135 7.45 7.14 -22.98
N PRO A 136 8.73 7.08 -23.40
CA PRO A 136 9.17 6.08 -24.38
C PRO A 136 8.96 4.65 -23.86
N ASP A 137 8.55 3.76 -24.75
CA ASP A 137 8.42 2.32 -24.47
C ASP A 137 7.54 1.97 -23.24
N TYR A 138 6.60 2.87 -22.88
CA TYR A 138 5.75 2.70 -21.69
C TYR A 138 5.09 1.33 -21.63
N PHE A 139 4.48 0.88 -22.73
CA PHE A 139 3.75 -0.39 -22.76
C PHE A 139 4.69 -1.60 -22.53
N ALA A 140 5.88 -1.57 -23.11
CA ALA A 140 6.88 -2.63 -22.94
C ALA A 140 7.43 -2.73 -21.51
N GLN A 141 7.42 -1.62 -20.79
CA GLN A 141 7.98 -1.53 -19.43
C GLN A 141 6.93 -1.64 -18.32
N SER A 142 5.68 -1.25 -18.59
CA SER A 142 4.64 -1.08 -17.58
C SER A 142 4.41 -2.34 -16.74
N ASN A 143 4.13 -3.49 -17.38
CA ASN A 143 3.78 -4.73 -16.66
C ASN A 143 4.84 -5.15 -15.63
N LYS A 144 6.13 -4.92 -15.92
CA LYS A 144 7.25 -5.28 -15.05
C LYS A 144 7.43 -4.34 -13.86
N ASN A 145 6.93 -3.12 -13.97
CA ASN A 145 7.20 -2.04 -13.04
C ASN A 145 6.01 -1.70 -12.11
N ILE A 146 4.89 -2.39 -12.22
CA ILE A 146 3.79 -2.24 -11.27
C ILE A 146 4.00 -3.17 -10.10
N SER A 147 3.86 -2.65 -8.87
CA SER A 147 3.96 -3.39 -7.62
C SER A 147 2.59 -3.69 -7.06
N ILE A 148 2.35 -4.95 -6.71
CA ILE A 148 1.08 -5.43 -6.15
C ILE A 148 1.32 -5.99 -4.76
N LEU A 149 0.75 -5.31 -3.77
CA LEU A 149 0.71 -5.72 -2.38
C LEU A 149 -0.72 -6.17 -2.07
N VAL A 150 -0.86 -7.35 -1.48
CA VAL A 150 -2.16 -7.91 -1.12
C VAL A 150 -2.36 -7.87 0.38
N GLN A 151 -3.52 -7.39 0.84
CA GLN A 151 -3.81 -7.20 2.26
C GLN A 151 -4.59 -8.40 2.81
N ILE A 152 -4.03 -9.01 3.87
CA ILE A 152 -4.58 -10.14 4.59
C ILE A 152 -5.16 -9.63 5.90
N GLU A 153 -6.47 -9.78 6.06
CA GLU A 153 -7.20 -9.16 7.16
C GLU A 153 -8.49 -9.89 7.56
N SER A 154 -8.63 -11.14 7.09
CA SER A 154 -9.71 -12.04 7.48
C SER A 154 -9.17 -13.42 7.86
N GLN A 155 -9.97 -14.24 8.55
CA GLN A 155 -9.59 -15.61 8.87
C GLN A 155 -9.33 -16.42 7.58
N THR A 156 -10.18 -16.26 6.57
CA THR A 156 -10.01 -16.93 5.27
C THR A 156 -8.68 -16.54 4.62
N GLY A 157 -8.31 -15.26 4.66
CA GLY A 157 -7.03 -14.78 4.15
C GLY A 157 -5.84 -15.37 4.92
N VAL A 158 -5.95 -15.51 6.24
CA VAL A 158 -4.92 -16.16 7.08
C VAL A 158 -4.75 -17.62 6.69
N ASP A 159 -5.85 -18.35 6.53
CA ASP A 159 -5.85 -19.79 6.18
C ASP A 159 -5.23 -20.02 4.80
N ASN A 160 -5.39 -19.10 3.88
CA ASN A 160 -4.92 -19.18 2.50
C ASN A 160 -3.61 -18.42 2.22
N VAL A 161 -2.97 -17.83 3.23
CA VAL A 161 -1.84 -16.90 3.05
C VAL A 161 -0.67 -17.49 2.26
N GLU A 162 -0.38 -18.78 2.40
CA GLU A 162 0.68 -19.45 1.63
C GLU A 162 0.35 -19.48 0.12
N ALA A 163 -0.88 -19.82 -0.24
CA ALA A 163 -1.31 -19.84 -1.64
C ALA A 163 -1.34 -18.43 -2.25
N ILE A 164 -1.80 -17.45 -1.47
CA ILE A 164 -1.82 -16.03 -1.86
C ILE A 164 -0.40 -15.53 -2.09
N ALA A 165 0.52 -15.78 -1.15
CA ALA A 165 1.92 -15.35 -1.25
C ALA A 165 2.66 -16.04 -2.41
N ALA A 166 2.32 -17.30 -2.72
CA ALA A 166 2.89 -18.05 -3.85
C ALA A 166 2.41 -17.55 -5.22
N THR A 167 1.34 -16.74 -5.28
CA THR A 167 0.78 -16.24 -6.54
C THR A 167 1.80 -15.40 -7.31
N GLU A 168 2.01 -15.76 -8.58
CA GLU A 168 2.93 -15.01 -9.45
C GLU A 168 2.45 -13.58 -9.66
N GLY A 169 3.38 -12.62 -9.54
CA GLY A 169 3.09 -11.20 -9.70
C GLY A 169 2.65 -10.49 -8.44
N VAL A 170 2.39 -11.19 -7.33
CA VAL A 170 2.29 -10.60 -6.00
C VAL A 170 3.69 -10.21 -5.55
N ASP A 171 3.89 -8.95 -5.16
CA ASP A 171 5.20 -8.40 -4.76
C ASP A 171 5.38 -8.34 -3.23
N GLY A 172 4.31 -8.45 -2.47
CA GLY A 172 4.35 -8.47 -1.01
C GLY A 172 2.99 -8.71 -0.38
N VAL A 173 3.00 -9.07 0.89
CA VAL A 173 1.81 -9.31 1.72
C VAL A 173 1.73 -8.21 2.78
N PHE A 174 0.57 -7.62 2.96
CA PHE A 174 0.34 -6.60 3.99
C PHE A 174 -0.71 -7.08 4.99
N VAL A 175 -0.54 -6.77 6.27
CA VAL A 175 -1.54 -7.10 7.29
C VAL A 175 -2.38 -5.89 7.62
N GLY A 176 -3.72 -6.04 7.56
CA GLY A 176 -4.69 -5.09 8.10
C GLY A 176 -5.04 -5.46 9.55
N PRO A 177 -4.33 -4.91 10.58
CA PRO A 177 -4.43 -5.44 11.94
C PRO A 177 -5.80 -5.19 12.60
N SER A 178 -6.51 -4.14 12.19
CA SER A 178 -7.83 -3.81 12.76
C SER A 178 -8.91 -4.76 12.26
N ASP A 179 -8.95 -5.00 10.96
CA ASP A 179 -9.92 -5.91 10.35
C ASP A 179 -9.61 -7.35 10.69
N LEU A 180 -8.32 -7.71 10.75
CA LEU A 180 -7.89 -9.03 11.24
C LEU A 180 -8.34 -9.27 12.68
N ALA A 181 -8.20 -8.27 13.56
CA ALA A 181 -8.68 -8.37 14.93
C ALA A 181 -10.20 -8.54 14.98
N ALA A 182 -10.95 -7.79 14.17
CA ALA A 182 -12.41 -7.94 14.06
C ALA A 182 -12.80 -9.33 13.57
N ALA A 183 -12.15 -9.82 12.51
CA ALA A 183 -12.42 -11.14 11.93
C ALA A 183 -12.15 -12.30 12.91
N LEU A 184 -11.16 -12.12 13.81
CA LEU A 184 -10.85 -13.08 14.88
C LEU A 184 -11.67 -12.89 16.15
N GLY A 185 -12.71 -12.01 16.16
CA GLY A 185 -13.57 -11.77 17.32
C GLY A 185 -13.01 -10.81 18.36
N HIS A 186 -11.93 -10.08 18.02
CA HIS A 186 -11.23 -9.16 18.93
C HIS A 186 -11.30 -7.70 18.44
N LEU A 187 -12.46 -7.27 17.94
CA LEU A 187 -12.68 -5.91 17.43
C LEU A 187 -12.13 -4.83 18.37
N GLY A 188 -11.28 -3.95 17.84
CA GLY A 188 -10.64 -2.87 18.60
C GLY A 188 -9.43 -3.30 19.44
N ASN A 189 -9.03 -4.57 19.41
CA ASN A 189 -7.92 -5.11 20.18
C ASN A 189 -6.92 -5.87 19.29
N ALA A 190 -6.23 -5.17 18.42
CA ALA A 190 -5.18 -5.76 17.59
C ALA A 190 -4.00 -6.30 18.41
N ALA A 191 -3.84 -5.87 19.66
CA ALA A 191 -2.80 -6.41 20.59
C ALA A 191 -3.16 -7.78 21.19
N HIS A 192 -4.38 -8.30 20.96
CA HIS A 192 -4.77 -9.61 21.48
C HIS A 192 -3.79 -10.71 21.06
N PRO A 193 -3.38 -11.65 21.96
CA PRO A 193 -2.39 -12.66 21.65
C PRO A 193 -2.70 -13.53 20.41
N GLU A 194 -3.98 -13.80 20.14
CA GLU A 194 -4.41 -14.54 18.95
C GLU A 194 -4.14 -13.76 17.66
N VAL A 195 -4.48 -12.46 17.66
CA VAL A 195 -4.19 -11.57 16.51
C VAL A 195 -2.69 -11.48 16.27
N GLN A 196 -1.89 -11.35 17.35
CA GLN A 196 -0.43 -11.29 17.24
C GLN A 196 0.16 -12.61 16.70
N ARG A 197 -0.38 -13.77 17.07
CA ARG A 197 0.01 -15.06 16.47
C ARG A 197 -0.35 -15.15 14.98
N ALA A 198 -1.53 -14.66 14.59
CA ALA A 198 -1.93 -14.60 13.18
C ALA A 198 -1.01 -13.70 12.36
N ILE A 199 -0.62 -12.53 12.89
CA ILE A 199 0.36 -11.63 12.24
C ILE A 199 1.70 -12.34 12.04
N GLN A 200 2.22 -13.03 13.08
CA GLN A 200 3.46 -13.79 12.97
C GLN A 200 3.37 -14.90 11.93
N HIS A 201 2.24 -15.61 11.88
CA HIS A 201 1.98 -16.64 10.88
C HIS A 201 1.99 -16.07 9.46
N ILE A 202 1.32 -14.94 9.23
CA ILE A 202 1.31 -14.27 7.92
C ILE A 202 2.73 -13.88 7.50
N PHE A 203 3.53 -13.28 8.40
CA PHE A 203 4.92 -12.91 8.09
C PHE A 203 5.78 -14.11 7.77
N ALA A 204 5.67 -15.19 8.55
CA ALA A 204 6.40 -16.43 8.32
C ALA A 204 6.04 -17.08 6.98
N SER A 205 4.74 -17.11 6.64
CA SER A 205 4.25 -17.65 5.38
C SER A 205 4.72 -16.82 4.18
N ALA A 206 4.63 -15.48 4.26
CA ALA A 206 5.15 -14.60 3.22
C ALA A 206 6.66 -14.83 3.00
N LYS A 207 7.43 -14.88 4.08
CA LYS A 207 8.89 -15.12 4.02
C LYS A 207 9.23 -16.47 3.39
N LYS A 208 8.46 -17.54 3.66
CA LYS A 208 8.64 -18.87 3.06
C LYS A 208 8.56 -18.83 1.54
N HIS A 209 7.74 -17.92 0.99
CA HIS A 209 7.57 -17.70 -0.45
C HIS A 209 8.43 -16.55 -1.00
N GLY A 210 9.41 -16.06 -0.22
CA GLY A 210 10.31 -14.97 -0.64
C GLY A 210 9.61 -13.62 -0.78
N LYS A 211 8.42 -13.45 -0.17
CA LYS A 211 7.67 -12.20 -0.25
C LYS A 211 7.92 -11.33 0.99
N PRO A 212 8.22 -10.03 0.81
CA PRO A 212 8.24 -9.09 1.91
C PRO A 212 6.86 -8.95 2.54
N SER A 213 6.82 -8.76 3.85
CA SER A 213 5.59 -8.48 4.58
C SER A 213 5.58 -7.06 5.12
N GLY A 214 4.39 -6.48 5.22
CA GLY A 214 4.17 -5.14 5.75
C GLY A 214 2.98 -5.05 6.69
N ILE A 215 2.88 -3.93 7.40
CA ILE A 215 1.81 -3.69 8.37
C ILE A 215 1.67 -2.19 8.67
N LEU A 216 0.46 -1.76 9.08
CA LEU A 216 0.25 -0.46 9.72
C LEU A 216 0.40 -0.59 11.24
N ALA A 217 1.33 0.14 11.83
CA ALA A 217 1.65 0.10 13.24
C ALA A 217 1.92 1.53 13.79
N PRO A 218 0.86 2.28 14.17
CA PRO A 218 1.01 3.66 14.62
C PRO A 218 1.59 3.80 16.04
N VAL A 219 1.70 2.71 16.79
CA VAL A 219 2.38 2.66 18.08
C VAL A 219 3.83 2.28 17.84
N GLU A 220 4.78 3.14 18.24
CA GLU A 220 6.21 2.95 17.98
C GLU A 220 6.74 1.60 18.48
N ALA A 221 6.36 1.17 19.69
CA ALA A 221 6.78 -0.12 20.23
C ALA A 221 6.32 -1.30 19.37
N ASP A 222 5.11 -1.22 18.82
CA ASP A 222 4.57 -2.23 17.92
C ASP A 222 5.30 -2.23 16.57
N ALA A 223 5.55 -1.04 16.01
CA ALA A 223 6.28 -0.92 14.76
C ALA A 223 7.69 -1.52 14.86
N ARG A 224 8.42 -1.24 15.93
CA ARG A 224 9.74 -1.82 16.18
C ARG A 224 9.66 -3.34 16.34
N ARG A 225 8.70 -3.85 17.09
CA ARG A 225 8.47 -5.29 17.26
C ARG A 225 8.18 -5.99 15.93
N TYR A 226 7.36 -5.40 15.06
CA TYR A 226 7.08 -5.99 13.75
C TYR A 226 8.29 -5.96 12.81
N LEU A 227 9.13 -4.93 12.88
CA LEU A 227 10.41 -4.90 12.18
C LEU A 227 11.34 -6.02 12.68
N GLU A 228 11.41 -6.26 14.00
CA GLU A 228 12.16 -7.37 14.61
C GLU A 228 11.61 -8.74 14.17
N TRP A 229 10.32 -8.85 13.93
CA TRP A 229 9.70 -10.07 13.37
C TRP A 229 9.94 -10.23 11.87
N GLY A 230 10.59 -9.27 11.22
CA GLY A 230 10.98 -9.33 9.82
C GLY A 230 10.03 -8.64 8.85
N ALA A 231 9.14 -7.75 9.33
CA ALA A 231 8.40 -6.88 8.42
C ALA A 231 9.36 -5.99 7.63
N ALA A 232 9.18 -5.93 6.32
CA ALA A 232 10.03 -5.17 5.41
C ALA A 232 9.46 -3.78 5.07
N PHE A 233 8.15 -3.56 5.19
CA PHE A 233 7.55 -2.26 4.94
C PHE A 233 6.47 -1.94 5.97
N VAL A 234 6.76 -0.97 6.83
CA VAL A 234 5.91 -0.62 7.97
C VAL A 234 5.44 0.82 7.84
N ALA A 235 4.11 1.02 7.88
CA ALA A 235 3.55 2.36 8.03
C ALA A 235 3.45 2.70 9.52
N VAL A 236 4.16 3.75 9.93
CA VAL A 236 4.33 4.07 11.37
C VAL A 236 3.34 5.12 11.88
N GLY A 237 2.39 5.53 11.05
CA GLY A 237 1.36 6.50 11.44
C GLY A 237 0.52 6.96 10.26
N SER A 238 -0.28 7.99 10.50
CA SER A 238 -1.07 8.69 9.49
C SER A 238 -1.06 10.20 9.73
N ASP A 239 -1.25 10.98 8.65
CA ASP A 239 -1.43 12.44 8.74
C ASP A 239 -2.56 12.81 9.71
N LEU A 240 -3.70 12.14 9.62
CA LEU A 240 -4.84 12.32 10.52
C LEU A 240 -4.47 12.03 11.98
N GLY A 241 -3.77 10.92 12.25
CA GLY A 241 -3.36 10.52 13.59
C GLY A 241 -2.38 11.50 14.22
N VAL A 242 -1.37 11.92 13.46
CA VAL A 242 -0.38 12.92 13.90
C VAL A 242 -1.06 14.26 14.15
N PHE A 243 -1.88 14.75 13.22
CA PHE A 243 -2.56 16.03 13.34
C PHE A 243 -3.49 16.05 14.57
N ARG A 244 -4.33 15.01 14.73
CA ARG A 244 -5.23 14.88 15.88
C ARG A 244 -4.47 14.86 17.20
N SER A 245 -3.40 14.04 17.30
CA SER A 245 -2.61 13.91 18.52
C SER A 245 -1.91 15.23 18.89
N ALA A 246 -1.28 15.91 17.92
CA ALA A 246 -0.57 17.16 18.14
C ALA A 246 -1.53 18.29 18.54
N THR A 247 -2.67 18.41 17.89
CA THR A 247 -3.68 19.43 18.20
C THR A 247 -4.32 19.19 19.57
N GLN A 248 -4.62 17.93 19.93
CA GLN A 248 -5.13 17.61 21.27
C GLN A 248 -4.12 17.97 22.35
N LYS A 249 -2.86 17.54 22.17
CA LYS A 249 -1.78 17.89 23.12
C LYS A 249 -1.60 19.39 23.30
N LEU A 250 -1.71 20.16 22.21
CA LEU A 250 -1.63 21.60 22.25
C LEU A 250 -2.82 22.20 23.03
N ALA A 251 -4.04 21.74 22.76
CA ALA A 251 -5.23 22.22 23.49
C ALA A 251 -5.14 21.91 24.99
N ASP A 252 -4.73 20.71 25.37
CA ASP A 252 -4.61 20.28 26.76
C ASP A 252 -3.55 21.07 27.53
N ALA A 253 -2.52 21.59 26.85
CA ALA A 253 -1.50 22.42 27.47
C ALA A 253 -2.02 23.79 27.95
N PHE A 254 -3.11 24.28 27.35
CA PHE A 254 -3.67 25.61 27.65
C PHE A 254 -5.07 25.57 28.26
N LYS A 255 -5.78 24.44 28.16
CA LYS A 255 -7.11 24.25 28.76
C LYS A 255 -6.98 23.32 29.97
N LYS A 256 -6.86 23.92 31.14
CA LYS A 256 -6.93 23.22 32.43
C LYS A 256 -8.30 23.42 33.04
#